data_21de7aae1dd28c4adbb8ea8ea9d96f0d
#
_entry.id   21de7aae1dd28c4adbb8ea8ea9d96f0d
#
_cell.length_a   1.000
_cell.length_b   1.000
_cell.length_c   1.000
_cell.angle_alpha   90.00
_cell.angle_beta   90.00
_cell.angle_gamma   90.00
#
_symmetry.space_group_name_H-M   'P 1'
#
loop_
_entity.id
_entity.type
_entity.pdbx_description
1 polymer ?
#
loop_
_entity_poly.entity_id
_entity_poly.type
_entity_poly.pdbx_seq_one_letter_code
_entity_poly.pdbx_strand_id
1 'polypeptide(L)'
;TSSLVGSEMCIRDSMKLLESYLKNCIKTADKNNMRVRVIGDTTRLSARFQKQIVELEAASAKNDGLNLQIAINYGSRDEMIRAMKKMCQDMENGTRQVSELNEDLFASYLDTAGIPDPDLLIRTSGEQRLSNYLLWQLAYSEFYFTDVPWPDFGKEELEKAVEAYNKRDRRFGGLAEEAK
;
A
#
# COMPACT_ATOMS: atom_id res chain seq x y z
N THR A 1 -5.37 -0.17 -34.10
CA THR A 1 -5.39 -1.54 -33.49
C THR A 1 -4.02 -2.00 -32.98
N SER A 2 -2.92 -1.43 -33.47
CA SER A 2 -1.54 -1.85 -33.11
C SER A 2 -1.08 -1.38 -31.71
N SER A 3 -1.64 -0.30 -31.16
CA SER A 3 -1.23 0.22 -29.83
C SER A 3 -1.83 -0.55 -28.65
N LEU A 4 -3.04 -1.13 -28.81
CA LEU A 4 -3.69 -1.93 -27.76
C LEU A 4 -3.00 -3.29 -27.57
N VAL A 5 -2.56 -3.92 -28.68
CA VAL A 5 -1.84 -5.22 -28.60
C VAL A 5 -0.50 -5.08 -27.90
N GLY A 6 0.20 -3.96 -28.07
CA GLY A 6 1.46 -3.68 -27.36
C GLY A 6 1.28 -3.50 -25.86
N SER A 7 0.21 -2.82 -25.43
CA SER A 7 -0.10 -2.61 -24.01
C SER A 7 -0.54 -3.90 -23.30
N GLU A 8 -1.34 -4.75 -23.95
CA GLU A 8 -1.77 -6.04 -23.38
C GLU A 8 -0.61 -7.04 -23.25
N MET A 9 0.32 -7.04 -24.21
CA MET A 9 1.53 -7.88 -24.17
C MET A 9 2.46 -7.43 -23.05
N CYS A 10 2.65 -6.12 -22.88
CA CYS A 10 3.43 -5.54 -21.77
C CYS A 10 2.82 -5.89 -20.41
N ILE A 11 1.52 -5.80 -20.26
CA ILE A 11 0.80 -6.15 -19.02
C ILE A 11 0.96 -7.64 -18.73
N ARG A 12 0.83 -8.50 -19.72
CA ARG A 12 0.97 -9.96 -19.57
C ARG A 12 2.37 -10.37 -19.14
N ASP A 13 3.39 -9.75 -19.71
CA ASP A 13 4.79 -10.04 -19.36
C ASP A 13 5.14 -9.50 -17.97
N SER A 14 4.62 -8.32 -17.60
CA SER A 14 4.74 -7.79 -16.24
C SER A 14 4.07 -8.68 -15.21
N MET A 15 2.91 -9.28 -15.53
CA MET A 15 2.21 -10.21 -14.64
C MET A 15 2.98 -11.52 -14.44
N LYS A 16 3.60 -12.07 -15.50
CA LYS A 16 4.47 -13.26 -15.37
C LYS A 16 5.70 -13.00 -14.52
N LEU A 17 6.31 -11.82 -14.69
CA LEU A 17 7.44 -11.39 -13.87
C LEU A 17 7.05 -11.26 -12.41
N LEU A 18 5.88 -10.68 -12.13
CA LEU A 18 5.33 -10.53 -10.79
C LEU A 18 5.01 -11.89 -10.15
N GLU A 19 4.43 -12.85 -10.90
CA GLU A 19 4.22 -14.23 -10.42
C GLU A 19 5.55 -14.92 -10.03
N SER A 20 6.58 -14.74 -10.84
CA SER A 20 7.92 -15.27 -10.54
C SER A 20 8.52 -14.61 -9.29
N TYR A 21 8.34 -13.30 -9.16
CA TYR A 21 8.81 -12.54 -8.00
C TYR A 21 8.13 -13.00 -6.70
N LEU A 22 6.81 -13.17 -6.69
CA LEU A 22 6.08 -13.64 -5.51
C LEU A 22 6.57 -15.01 -4.99
N LYS A 23 6.92 -15.94 -5.89
CA LYS A 23 7.51 -17.22 -5.48
C LYS A 23 8.84 -17.08 -4.75
N ASN A 24 9.65 -16.11 -5.16
CA ASN A 24 10.92 -15.81 -4.50
C ASN A 24 10.70 -15.05 -3.18
N CYS A 25 9.63 -14.25 -3.11
CA CYS A 25 9.27 -13.50 -1.90
C CYS A 25 9.01 -14.41 -0.70
N ILE A 26 8.41 -15.60 -0.89
CA ILE A 26 8.15 -16.54 0.22
C ILE A 26 9.47 -16.89 0.93
N LYS A 27 10.49 -17.30 0.18
CA LYS A 27 11.79 -17.66 0.75
C LYS A 27 12.51 -16.46 1.39
N THR A 28 12.39 -15.31 0.77
CA THR A 28 13.01 -14.06 1.25
C THR A 28 12.30 -13.54 2.49
N ALA A 29 10.97 -13.64 2.54
CA ALA A 29 10.17 -13.23 3.68
C ALA A 29 10.54 -14.03 4.95
N ASP A 30 10.62 -15.35 4.83
CA ASP A 30 10.97 -16.22 5.95
C ASP A 30 12.41 -15.95 6.44
N LYS A 31 13.36 -15.85 5.50
CA LYS A 31 14.78 -15.59 5.82
C LYS A 31 15.00 -14.25 6.53
N ASN A 32 14.24 -13.22 6.16
CA ASN A 32 14.40 -11.86 6.68
C ASN A 32 13.35 -11.51 7.75
N ASN A 33 12.61 -12.48 8.26
CA ASN A 33 11.54 -12.27 9.24
C ASN A 33 10.54 -11.19 8.80
N MET A 34 10.12 -11.20 7.52
CA MET A 34 9.17 -10.25 6.97
C MET A 34 7.77 -10.83 6.92
N ARG A 35 6.80 -10.09 7.39
CA ARG A 35 5.37 -10.39 7.21
C ARG A 35 4.88 -9.68 5.95
N VAL A 36 4.43 -10.45 4.97
CA VAL A 36 3.99 -9.89 3.67
C VAL A 36 2.47 -9.88 3.60
N ARG A 37 1.90 -8.81 3.11
CA ARG A 37 0.48 -8.65 2.82
C ARG A 37 0.30 -8.03 1.44
N VAL A 38 -0.69 -8.48 0.69
CA VAL A 38 -1.06 -7.88 -0.59
C VAL A 38 -2.31 -7.04 -0.40
N ILE A 39 -2.28 -5.78 -0.85
CA ILE A 39 -3.42 -4.86 -0.85
C ILE A 39 -3.89 -4.58 -2.28
N GLY A 40 -5.20 -4.37 -2.47
CA GLY A 40 -5.85 -4.10 -3.74
C GLY A 40 -6.86 -5.17 -4.14
N ASP A 41 -7.53 -4.99 -5.27
CA ASP A 41 -8.54 -5.92 -5.78
C ASP A 41 -7.87 -7.13 -6.47
N THR A 42 -7.67 -8.19 -5.70
CA THR A 42 -7.11 -9.44 -6.21
C THR A 42 -8.12 -10.30 -6.98
N THR A 43 -9.43 -10.00 -6.94
CA THR A 43 -10.50 -10.82 -7.54
C THR A 43 -10.40 -10.87 -9.06
N ARG A 44 -9.79 -9.87 -9.68
CA ARG A 44 -9.56 -9.78 -11.14
C ARG A 44 -8.28 -10.47 -11.61
N LEU A 45 -7.49 -10.99 -10.69
CA LEU A 45 -6.26 -11.72 -11.01
C LEU A 45 -6.59 -13.18 -11.35
N SER A 46 -5.67 -13.87 -12.04
CA SER A 46 -5.84 -15.29 -12.33
C SER A 46 -5.98 -16.10 -11.03
N ALA A 47 -6.78 -17.19 -11.04
CA ALA A 47 -6.95 -18.05 -9.88
C ALA A 47 -5.60 -18.59 -9.34
N ARG A 48 -4.66 -18.87 -10.25
CA ARG A 48 -3.30 -19.27 -9.89
C ARG A 48 -2.57 -18.19 -9.10
N PHE A 49 -2.70 -16.93 -9.53
CA PHE A 49 -2.03 -15.81 -8.88
C PHE A 49 -2.66 -15.50 -7.52
N GLN A 50 -3.99 -15.55 -7.41
CA GLN A 50 -4.70 -15.43 -6.15
C GLN A 50 -4.23 -16.49 -5.14
N LYS A 51 -4.09 -17.74 -5.58
CA LYS A 51 -3.57 -18.83 -4.74
C LYS A 51 -2.15 -18.55 -4.26
N GLN A 52 -1.27 -18.03 -5.11
CA GLN A 52 0.09 -17.66 -4.73
C GLN A 52 0.14 -16.53 -3.68
N ILE A 53 -0.77 -15.56 -3.77
CA ILE A 53 -0.90 -14.49 -2.77
C ILE A 53 -1.29 -15.09 -1.41
N VAL A 54 -2.32 -15.94 -1.38
CA VAL A 54 -2.76 -16.60 -0.14
C VAL A 54 -1.64 -17.46 0.47
N GLU A 55 -0.91 -18.19 -0.34
CA GLU A 55 0.24 -19.00 0.11
C GLU A 55 1.37 -18.13 0.70
N LEU A 56 1.67 -16.99 0.07
CA LEU A 56 2.69 -16.04 0.56
C LEU A 56 2.30 -15.42 1.90
N GLU A 57 1.06 -14.95 2.01
CA GLU A 57 0.56 -14.33 3.24
C GLU A 57 0.52 -15.35 4.38
N ALA A 58 0.02 -16.57 4.12
CA ALA A 58 -0.03 -17.65 5.11
C ALA A 58 1.38 -18.07 5.57
N ALA A 59 2.33 -18.22 4.64
CA ALA A 59 3.69 -18.61 4.96
C ALA A 59 4.42 -17.58 5.84
N SER A 60 4.14 -16.29 5.61
CA SER A 60 4.80 -15.18 6.33
C SER A 60 4.01 -14.69 7.56
N ALA A 61 2.82 -15.22 7.82
CA ALA A 61 1.93 -14.73 8.89
C ALA A 61 2.54 -14.81 10.30
N LYS A 62 3.44 -15.77 10.54
CA LYS A 62 4.15 -15.98 11.82
C LYS A 62 5.29 -14.97 12.06
N ASN A 63 5.74 -14.28 11.00
CA ASN A 63 6.87 -13.37 11.08
C ASN A 63 6.45 -12.06 11.76
N ASP A 64 7.29 -11.51 12.61
CA ASP A 64 7.03 -10.36 13.46
C ASP A 64 8.02 -9.19 13.26
N GLY A 65 8.91 -9.29 12.28
CA GLY A 65 9.84 -8.25 11.90
C GLY A 65 9.21 -7.19 10.98
N LEU A 66 9.78 -6.98 9.80
CA LEU A 66 9.28 -5.99 8.84
C LEU A 66 7.90 -6.39 8.28
N ASN A 67 6.91 -5.50 8.40
CA ASN A 67 5.64 -5.62 7.72
C ASN A 67 5.75 -5.01 6.30
N LEU A 68 5.72 -5.85 5.27
CA LEU A 68 5.77 -5.45 3.88
C LEU A 68 4.39 -5.54 3.23
N GLN A 69 3.86 -4.42 2.73
CA GLN A 69 2.64 -4.38 1.93
C GLN A 69 2.98 -4.22 0.45
N ILE A 70 2.39 -5.06 -0.40
CA ILE A 70 2.57 -5.01 -1.85
C ILE A 70 1.24 -4.64 -2.47
N ALA A 71 1.16 -3.48 -3.11
CA ALA A 71 -0.04 -3.02 -3.80
C ALA A 71 -0.12 -3.63 -5.20
N ILE A 72 -1.14 -4.47 -5.44
CA ILE A 72 -1.38 -5.15 -6.72
C ILE A 72 -2.81 -4.86 -7.17
N ASN A 73 -2.97 -4.36 -8.39
CA ASN A 73 -4.29 -3.94 -8.90
C ASN A 73 -5.01 -3.03 -7.89
N TYR A 74 -4.25 -2.10 -7.31
CA TYR A 74 -4.70 -1.22 -6.24
C TYR A 74 -5.10 0.16 -6.78
N GLY A 75 -6.17 0.69 -6.23
CA GLY A 75 -6.56 2.07 -6.39
C GLY A 75 -7.37 2.53 -5.18
N SER A 76 -6.95 3.63 -4.54
CA SER A 76 -7.55 4.08 -3.26
C SER A 76 -9.05 4.37 -3.37
N ARG A 77 -9.52 4.95 -4.48
CA ARG A 77 -10.96 5.19 -4.69
C ARG A 77 -11.74 3.88 -4.76
N ASP A 78 -11.20 2.86 -5.43
CA ASP A 78 -11.82 1.53 -5.48
C ASP A 78 -11.81 0.87 -4.10
N GLU A 79 -10.70 0.93 -3.38
CA GLU A 79 -10.59 0.45 -2.02
C GLU A 79 -11.66 1.06 -1.10
N MET A 80 -11.80 2.39 -1.12
CA MET A 80 -12.83 3.09 -0.34
C MET A 80 -14.25 2.61 -0.68
N ILE A 81 -14.56 2.44 -1.97
CA ILE A 81 -15.88 1.93 -2.40
C ILE A 81 -16.08 0.48 -1.92
N ARG A 82 -15.06 -0.38 -1.99
CA ARG A 82 -15.13 -1.75 -1.47
C ARG A 82 -15.32 -1.76 0.04
N ALA A 83 -14.62 -0.91 0.78
CA ALA A 83 -14.75 -0.73 2.21
C ALA A 83 -16.18 -0.27 2.58
N MET A 84 -16.71 0.76 1.93
CA MET A 84 -18.07 1.24 2.15
C MET A 84 -19.12 0.16 1.88
N LYS A 85 -18.99 -0.61 0.81
CA LYS A 85 -19.92 -1.71 0.50
C LYS A 85 -19.95 -2.76 1.61
N LYS A 86 -18.77 -3.18 2.12
CA LYS A 86 -18.69 -4.13 3.23
C LYS A 86 -19.33 -3.56 4.50
N MET A 87 -19.04 -2.31 4.83
CA MET A 87 -19.59 -1.63 6.00
C MET A 87 -21.13 -1.50 5.90
N CYS A 88 -21.67 -1.10 4.74
CA CYS A 88 -23.12 -1.05 4.53
C CYS A 88 -23.77 -2.43 4.71
N GLN A 89 -23.13 -3.48 4.21
CA GLN A 89 -23.62 -4.86 4.38
C GLN A 89 -23.66 -5.29 5.85
N ASP A 90 -22.65 -4.93 6.63
CA ASP A 90 -22.65 -5.20 8.08
C ASP A 90 -23.73 -4.42 8.82
N MET A 91 -24.04 -3.19 8.40
CA MET A 91 -25.16 -2.41 8.92
C MET A 91 -26.51 -3.01 8.55
N GLU A 92 -26.69 -3.44 7.30
CA GLU A 92 -27.91 -4.12 6.85
C GLU A 92 -28.17 -5.44 7.61
N ASN A 93 -27.10 -6.18 7.91
CA ASN A 93 -27.15 -7.42 8.69
C ASN A 93 -27.29 -7.20 10.20
N GLY A 94 -27.30 -5.94 10.68
CA GLY A 94 -27.41 -5.59 12.09
C GLY A 94 -26.14 -5.86 12.90
N THR A 95 -25.01 -6.17 12.26
CA THR A 95 -23.72 -6.39 12.93
C THR A 95 -23.08 -5.07 13.37
N ARG A 96 -23.41 -3.97 12.69
CA ARG A 96 -22.98 -2.60 12.96
C ARG A 96 -24.14 -1.64 12.90
N GLN A 97 -24.00 -0.51 13.61
CA GLN A 97 -24.98 0.57 13.57
C GLN A 97 -24.40 1.83 12.94
N VAL A 98 -25.22 2.64 12.27
CA VAL A 98 -24.80 3.92 11.69
C VAL A 98 -24.20 4.86 12.73
N SER A 99 -24.70 4.79 13.99
CA SER A 99 -24.19 5.59 15.11
C SER A 99 -22.73 5.27 15.50
N GLU A 100 -22.19 4.11 15.10
CA GLU A 100 -20.80 3.72 15.34
C GLU A 100 -19.83 4.32 14.29
N LEU A 101 -20.37 4.92 13.21
CA LEU A 101 -19.55 5.42 12.11
C LEU A 101 -18.62 6.55 12.56
N ASN A 102 -17.33 6.29 12.42
CA ASN A 102 -16.24 7.23 12.63
C ASN A 102 -15.05 6.85 11.71
N GLU A 103 -13.98 7.62 11.76
CA GLU A 103 -12.79 7.40 10.91
C GLU A 103 -12.13 6.05 11.21
N ASP A 104 -12.01 5.65 12.47
CA ASP A 104 -11.38 4.40 12.89
C ASP A 104 -12.20 3.18 12.40
N LEU A 105 -13.52 3.24 12.52
CA LEU A 105 -14.39 2.19 12.01
C LEU A 105 -14.23 2.07 10.48
N PHE A 106 -14.25 3.18 9.76
CA PHE A 106 -14.07 3.15 8.31
C PHE A 106 -12.68 2.60 7.93
N ALA A 107 -11.61 3.03 8.60
CA ALA A 107 -10.26 2.55 8.39
C ALA A 107 -10.14 1.03 8.61
N SER A 108 -10.92 0.46 9.53
CA SER A 108 -10.95 -0.98 9.77
C SER A 108 -11.49 -1.83 8.62
N TYR A 109 -12.17 -1.22 7.65
CA TYR A 109 -12.67 -1.88 6.43
C TYR A 109 -11.75 -1.73 5.22
N LEU A 110 -10.72 -0.86 5.31
CA LEU A 110 -9.73 -0.68 4.25
C LEU A 110 -8.79 -1.91 4.14
N ASP A 111 -8.14 -2.07 3.00
CA ASP A 111 -7.16 -3.14 2.77
C ASP A 111 -5.96 -3.03 3.73
N THR A 112 -5.71 -1.82 4.25
CA THR A 112 -4.66 -1.51 5.23
C THR A 112 -5.11 -1.67 6.68
N ALA A 113 -6.28 -2.25 6.95
CA ALA A 113 -6.78 -2.43 8.32
C ALA A 113 -5.75 -3.08 9.25
N GLY A 114 -5.50 -2.44 10.40
CA GLY A 114 -4.51 -2.88 11.40
C GLY A 114 -3.06 -2.56 11.04
N ILE A 115 -2.83 -1.77 9.99
CA ILE A 115 -1.53 -1.24 9.60
C ILE A 115 -1.55 0.26 9.90
N PRO A 116 -0.53 0.82 10.58
CA PRO A 116 -0.48 2.27 10.80
C PRO A 116 -0.35 3.03 9.48
N ASP A 117 -0.89 4.24 9.44
CA ASP A 117 -0.74 5.13 8.30
C ASP A 117 0.74 5.44 8.05
N PRO A 118 1.16 5.62 6.79
CA PRO A 118 2.55 5.88 6.48
C PRO A 118 2.98 7.28 6.91
N ASP A 119 4.12 7.38 7.56
CA ASP A 119 4.73 8.66 7.92
C ASP A 119 5.37 9.37 6.74
N LEU A 120 5.91 8.62 5.78
CA LEU A 120 6.66 9.12 4.64
C LEU A 120 6.23 8.41 3.35
N LEU A 121 5.83 9.21 2.35
CA LEU A 121 5.68 8.76 0.96
C LEU A 121 6.93 9.17 0.17
N ILE A 122 7.58 8.20 -0.47
CA ILE A 122 8.68 8.44 -1.41
C ILE A 122 8.17 8.21 -2.82
N ARG A 123 8.26 9.21 -3.69
CA ARG A 123 7.92 9.11 -5.11
C ARG A 123 9.15 9.38 -5.97
N THR A 124 9.52 8.41 -6.76
CA THR A 124 10.71 8.42 -7.64
C THR A 124 10.38 8.89 -9.06
N SER A 125 11.41 9.00 -9.90
CA SER A 125 11.31 9.28 -11.34
C SER A 125 10.75 10.65 -11.72
N GLY A 126 10.91 11.67 -10.87
CA GLY A 126 10.45 13.03 -11.13
C GLY A 126 8.93 13.21 -11.10
N GLU A 127 8.18 12.17 -10.73
CA GLU A 127 6.73 12.20 -10.71
C GLU A 127 6.20 12.83 -9.40
N GLN A 128 5.33 13.84 -9.52
CA GLN A 128 4.80 14.61 -8.37
C GLN A 128 3.28 14.45 -8.22
N ARG A 129 2.78 13.23 -8.40
CA ARG A 129 1.36 12.90 -8.25
C ARG A 129 1.18 11.59 -7.48
N LEU A 130 0.06 11.43 -6.78
CA LEU A 130 -0.25 10.21 -6.01
C LEU A 130 -0.81 9.08 -6.88
N SER A 131 -1.34 9.37 -8.05
CA SER A 131 -1.92 8.39 -8.97
C SER A 131 -2.93 7.45 -8.29
N ASN A 132 -3.82 8.00 -7.46
CA ASN A 132 -4.83 7.22 -6.73
C ASN A 132 -4.24 6.18 -5.75
N TYR A 133 -3.07 6.48 -5.18
CA TYR A 133 -2.40 5.61 -4.21
C TYR A 133 -2.61 6.10 -2.78
N LEU A 134 -3.14 5.26 -1.90
CA LEU A 134 -3.31 5.44 -0.45
C LEU A 134 -3.90 6.81 -0.03
N LEU A 135 -4.94 7.32 -0.75
CA LEU A 135 -5.45 8.69 -0.53
C LEU A 135 -5.98 8.92 0.89
N TRP A 136 -6.58 7.89 1.52
CA TRP A 136 -7.02 7.95 2.91
C TRP A 136 -5.83 7.98 3.85
N GLN A 137 -4.93 7.04 3.70
CA GLN A 137 -3.83 6.77 4.61
C GLN A 137 -2.72 7.84 4.55
N LEU A 138 -2.61 8.58 3.43
CA LEU A 138 -1.61 9.62 3.24
C LEU A 138 -2.03 11.00 3.76
N ALA A 139 -3.17 11.10 4.45
CA ALA A 139 -3.73 12.38 4.88
C ALA A 139 -2.75 13.24 5.71
N TYR A 140 -1.88 12.61 6.48
CA TYR A 140 -0.88 13.29 7.33
C TYR A 140 0.56 12.87 7.03
N SER A 141 0.79 12.18 5.90
CA SER A 141 2.13 11.75 5.49
C SER A 141 2.97 12.90 4.98
N GLU A 142 4.26 12.85 5.24
CA GLU A 142 5.25 13.70 4.58
C GLU A 142 5.61 13.14 3.20
N PHE A 143 5.85 14.02 2.21
CA PHE A 143 6.16 13.62 0.85
C PHE A 143 7.61 13.94 0.49
N TYR A 144 8.30 12.96 -0.08
CA TYR A 144 9.62 13.10 -0.65
C TYR A 144 9.60 12.72 -2.13
N PHE A 145 9.89 13.68 -3.00
CA PHE A 145 9.95 13.49 -4.44
C PHE A 145 11.40 13.52 -4.88
N THR A 146 11.78 12.60 -5.77
CA THR A 146 13.13 12.53 -6.34
C THR A 146 13.10 12.18 -7.82
N ASP A 147 14.04 12.74 -8.57
CA ASP A 147 14.19 12.45 -10.00
C ASP A 147 14.86 11.09 -10.27
N VAL A 148 15.44 10.48 -9.22
CA VAL A 148 16.11 9.19 -9.35
C VAL A 148 15.09 8.12 -9.75
N PRO A 149 15.33 7.36 -10.84
CA PRO A 149 14.46 6.26 -11.25
C PRO A 149 14.44 5.13 -10.23
N TRP A 150 13.31 4.42 -10.12
CA TRP A 150 13.16 3.33 -9.16
C TRP A 150 14.29 2.27 -9.20
N PRO A 151 14.80 1.83 -10.39
CA PRO A 151 15.89 0.86 -10.43
C PRO A 151 17.20 1.36 -9.80
N ASP A 152 17.40 2.69 -9.77
CA ASP A 152 18.61 3.33 -9.23
C ASP A 152 18.40 3.84 -7.80
N PHE A 153 17.18 3.73 -7.26
CA PHE A 153 16.84 4.14 -5.90
C PHE A 153 17.36 3.10 -4.89
N GLY A 154 18.60 3.30 -4.45
CA GLY A 154 19.28 2.43 -3.50
C GLY A 154 19.25 2.95 -2.06
N LYS A 155 20.12 2.36 -1.24
CA LYS A 155 20.26 2.69 0.19
C LYS A 155 20.56 4.17 0.43
N GLU A 156 21.49 4.75 -0.32
CA GLU A 156 21.90 6.16 -0.17
C GLU A 156 20.73 7.12 -0.42
N GLU A 157 19.89 6.82 -1.43
CA GLU A 157 18.72 7.63 -1.73
C GLU A 157 17.63 7.50 -0.64
N LEU A 158 17.47 6.30 -0.08
CA LEU A 158 16.59 6.08 1.06
C LEU A 158 17.06 6.87 2.30
N GLU A 159 18.36 6.87 2.58
CA GLU A 159 18.95 7.62 3.70
C GLU A 159 18.70 9.13 3.53
N LYS A 160 18.86 9.68 2.31
CA LYS A 160 18.52 11.09 2.00
C LYS A 160 17.03 11.39 2.26
N ALA A 161 16.13 10.50 1.87
CA ALA A 161 14.69 10.67 2.10
C ALA A 161 14.36 10.68 3.60
N VAL A 162 14.96 9.77 4.38
CA VAL A 162 14.80 9.70 5.85
C VAL A 162 15.40 10.94 6.53
N GLU A 163 16.57 11.40 6.10
CA GLU A 163 17.16 12.64 6.62
C GLU A 163 16.28 13.86 6.33
N ALA A 164 15.71 13.95 5.12
CA ALA A 164 14.80 15.03 4.76
C ALA A 164 13.54 14.99 5.64
N TYR A 165 13.01 13.80 5.91
CA TYR A 165 11.87 13.61 6.82
C TYR A 165 12.22 14.06 8.24
N ASN A 166 13.35 13.65 8.79
CA ASN A 166 13.78 13.97 10.16
C ASN A 166 14.05 15.47 10.39
N LYS A 167 14.31 16.22 9.32
CA LYS A 167 14.52 17.68 9.37
C LYS A 167 13.22 18.50 9.37
N ARG A 168 12.06 17.85 9.20
CA ARG A 168 10.76 18.52 9.12
C ARG A 168 10.11 18.65 10.50
N ASP A 169 9.61 19.83 10.81
CA ASP A 169 8.78 20.08 12.01
C ASP A 169 7.32 19.71 11.70
N ARG A 170 6.86 18.59 12.27
CA ARG A 170 5.45 18.15 12.15
C ARG A 170 4.59 18.93 13.15
N ARG A 171 3.77 19.83 12.66
CA ARG A 171 2.94 20.71 13.50
C ARG A 171 1.53 20.18 13.78
N PHE A 172 1.07 19.13 13.13
CA PHE A 172 -0.27 18.50 13.29
C PHE A 172 -1.42 19.49 13.51
N GLY A 173 -1.38 20.67 12.88
CA GLY A 173 -2.38 21.74 13.06
C GLY A 173 -2.31 22.48 14.39
N GLY A 174 -1.36 22.19 15.29
CA GLY A 174 -1.13 22.92 16.52
C GLY A 174 -0.37 24.22 16.27
N LEU A 175 -0.77 25.31 16.95
CA LEU A 175 0.02 26.53 17.03
C LEU A 175 1.33 26.19 17.77
N ALA A 176 2.48 26.61 17.24
CA ALA A 176 3.73 26.54 17.98
C ALA A 176 3.55 27.35 19.29
N GLU A 177 3.72 26.72 20.45
CA GLU A 177 3.88 27.47 21.68
C GLU A 177 5.12 28.37 21.49
N GLU A 178 4.89 29.68 21.52
CA GLU A 178 5.98 30.66 21.53
C GLU A 178 6.81 30.36 22.77
N ALA A 179 8.04 29.88 22.52
CA ALA A 179 9.02 29.73 23.58
C ALA A 179 9.28 31.13 24.19
N LYS A 180 8.80 31.32 25.41
CA LYS A 180 9.14 32.45 26.26
C LYS A 180 10.52 32.22 26.87
#